data_61525f04492bd1647986670e16c314d1
#
_entry.id   61525f04492bd1647986670e16c314d1
#
_cell.length_a   1.000
_cell.length_b   1.000
_cell.length_c   1.000
_cell.angle_alpha   90.00
_cell.angle_beta   90.00
_cell.angle_gamma   90.00
#
_symmetry.space_group_name_H-M   'P 1'
#
loop_
_entity.id
_entity.type
_entity.pdbx_description
1 polymer ?
#
loop_
_entity_poly.entity_id
_entity_poly.type
_entity_poly.pdbx_seq_one_letter_code
_entity_poly.pdbx_strand_id
1 'polypeptide(L)'
;TTPVKPSQIVLGKLASAMATTFMYMIATLPFLAVSFVVGGLGWKALLEFIGVVVYVDIYIGSFGMFYSCVRRTSVSAAISTIITVVAIVLITYIGGSVLLSAMYMTDSVDMYKVYQAGVMTCYTINPFVWIWDFAQQTFYARTVLPSLEQAGRYTVFMHEHIILISVIMNMAVASVMLRLASIKLRSGQRNGKHSGKQLSKKEIDL
;
A
#
# COMPACT_ATOMS: atom_id res chain seq x y z
N THR A 1 15.87 11.27 -30.75
CA THR A 1 14.98 10.73 -29.72
C THR A 1 15.83 10.18 -28.57
N THR A 2 15.82 10.83 -27.40
CA THR A 2 16.52 10.38 -26.20
C THR A 2 15.96 9.02 -25.75
N PRO A 3 16.81 8.00 -25.51
CA PRO A 3 16.37 6.71 -25.04
C PRO A 3 15.92 6.81 -23.58
N VAL A 4 14.60 6.90 -23.37
CA VAL A 4 14.00 6.95 -22.03
C VAL A 4 14.07 5.56 -21.39
N LYS A 5 14.58 5.47 -20.16
CA LYS A 5 14.65 4.19 -19.43
C LYS A 5 13.25 3.74 -19.01
N PRO A 6 12.91 2.43 -19.05
CA PRO A 6 11.60 1.92 -18.66
C PRO A 6 11.17 2.32 -17.26
N SER A 7 12.11 2.43 -16.32
CA SER A 7 11.83 2.90 -14.95
C SER A 7 11.37 4.36 -14.90
N GLN A 8 11.91 5.22 -15.77
CA GLN A 8 11.49 6.63 -15.86
C GLN A 8 10.06 6.75 -16.38
N ILE A 9 9.66 5.88 -17.32
CA ILE A 9 8.27 5.84 -17.83
C ILE A 9 7.32 5.42 -16.72
N VAL A 10 7.67 4.37 -15.96
CA VAL A 10 6.84 3.87 -14.84
C VAL A 10 6.70 4.94 -13.77
N LEU A 11 7.81 5.55 -13.33
CA LEU A 11 7.78 6.59 -12.30
C LEU A 11 7.04 7.85 -12.77
N GLY A 12 7.25 8.29 -14.02
CA GLY A 12 6.55 9.44 -14.57
C GLY A 12 5.03 9.22 -14.65
N LYS A 13 4.60 8.01 -15.01
CA LYS A 13 3.18 7.65 -15.05
C LYS A 13 2.58 7.53 -13.64
N LEU A 14 3.32 6.99 -12.68
CA LEU A 14 2.92 6.97 -11.27
C LEU A 14 2.80 8.39 -10.73
N ALA A 15 3.80 9.25 -10.96
CA ALA A 15 3.77 10.64 -10.52
C ALA A 15 2.58 11.42 -11.11
N SER A 16 2.26 11.18 -12.39
CA SER A 16 1.08 11.78 -13.04
C SER A 16 -0.23 11.30 -12.42
N ALA A 17 -0.35 10.02 -12.07
CA ALA A 17 -1.52 9.48 -11.38
C ALA A 17 -1.65 10.08 -9.97
N MET A 18 -0.55 10.13 -9.21
CA MET A 18 -0.51 10.75 -7.89
C MET A 18 -0.84 12.24 -7.94
N ALA A 19 -0.40 12.98 -8.96
CA ALA A 19 -0.74 14.40 -9.12
C ALA A 19 -2.26 14.61 -9.19
N THR A 20 -3.00 13.69 -9.80
CA THR A 20 -4.47 13.75 -9.84
C THR A 20 -5.07 13.55 -8.44
N THR A 21 -4.59 12.57 -7.68
CA THR A 21 -5.03 12.35 -6.29
C THR A 21 -4.70 13.54 -5.40
N PHE A 22 -3.49 14.12 -5.54
CA PHE A 22 -3.10 15.35 -4.85
C PHE A 22 -4.02 16.53 -5.18
N MET A 23 -4.44 16.69 -6.43
CA MET A 23 -5.36 17.74 -6.84
C MET A 23 -6.71 17.59 -6.14
N TYR A 24 -7.26 16.37 -6.05
CA TYR A 24 -8.48 16.12 -5.29
C TYR A 24 -8.29 16.36 -3.78
N MET A 25 -7.16 15.95 -3.22
CA MET A 25 -6.84 16.20 -1.82
C MET A 25 -6.74 17.70 -1.52
N ILE A 26 -6.09 18.50 -2.37
CA ILE A 26 -6.03 19.97 -2.22
C ILE A 26 -7.43 20.57 -2.32
N ALA A 27 -8.28 20.12 -3.23
CA ALA A 27 -9.66 20.60 -3.35
C ALA A 27 -10.51 20.27 -2.10
N THR A 28 -10.22 19.18 -1.40
CA THR A 28 -10.92 18.81 -0.15
C THR A 28 -10.32 19.43 1.11
N LEU A 29 -9.09 19.96 1.05
CA LEU A 29 -8.39 20.57 2.19
C LEU A 29 -9.20 21.65 2.94
N PRO A 30 -9.89 22.61 2.28
CA PRO A 30 -10.68 23.62 2.98
C PRO A 30 -11.78 23.00 3.85
N PHE A 31 -12.47 21.98 3.33
CA PHE A 31 -13.53 21.27 4.06
C PHE A 31 -12.97 20.46 5.25
N LEU A 32 -11.83 19.81 5.03
CA LEU A 32 -11.11 19.12 6.11
C LEU A 32 -10.66 20.09 7.18
N ALA A 33 -10.04 21.22 6.81
CA ALA A 33 -9.58 22.22 7.75
C ALA A 33 -10.72 22.76 8.62
N VAL A 34 -11.87 23.08 8.04
CA VAL A 34 -13.05 23.50 8.79
C VAL A 34 -13.52 22.40 9.73
N SER A 35 -13.63 21.15 9.27
CA SER A 35 -14.04 20.00 10.09
C SER A 35 -13.08 19.75 11.25
N PHE A 36 -11.78 19.91 11.04
CA PHE A 36 -10.77 19.76 12.09
C PHE A 36 -10.85 20.91 13.13
N VAL A 37 -11.01 22.16 12.69
CA VAL A 37 -11.13 23.31 13.59
C VAL A 37 -12.42 23.22 14.42
N VAL A 38 -13.56 22.92 13.80
CA VAL A 38 -14.85 22.77 14.49
C VAL A 38 -14.85 21.52 15.38
N GLY A 39 -14.19 20.44 14.94
CA GLY A 39 -14.04 19.21 15.71
C GLY A 39 -13.01 19.26 16.83
N GLY A 40 -12.29 20.39 17.00
CA GLY A 40 -11.25 20.56 18.02
C GLY A 40 -9.97 19.79 17.76
N LEU A 41 -9.76 19.32 16.52
CA LEU A 41 -8.58 18.56 16.12
C LEU A 41 -7.42 19.52 15.76
N GLY A 42 -6.22 19.20 16.26
CA GLY A 42 -5.03 20.02 16.04
C GLY A 42 -4.41 19.82 14.65
N TRP A 43 -3.58 20.75 14.22
CA TRP A 43 -2.83 20.69 12.97
C TRP A 43 -1.96 19.44 12.83
N LYS A 44 -1.48 18.87 13.94
CA LYS A 44 -0.73 17.62 13.95
C LYS A 44 -1.55 16.47 13.36
N ALA A 45 -2.80 16.30 13.80
CA ALA A 45 -3.70 15.27 13.30
C ALA A 45 -4.00 15.43 11.80
N LEU A 46 -4.13 16.68 11.30
CA LEU A 46 -4.31 16.95 9.88
C LEU A 46 -3.08 16.52 9.07
N LEU A 47 -1.88 16.84 9.54
CA LEU A 47 -0.64 16.44 8.86
C LEU A 47 -0.44 14.90 8.87
N GLU A 48 -0.76 14.25 9.97
CA GLU A 48 -0.73 12.78 10.08
C GLU A 48 -1.71 12.14 9.10
N PHE A 49 -2.93 12.68 9.00
CA PHE A 49 -3.93 12.21 8.02
C PHE A 49 -3.43 12.33 6.57
N ILE A 50 -2.88 13.49 6.21
CA ILE A 50 -2.31 13.72 4.88
C ILE A 50 -1.19 12.71 4.61
N GLY A 51 -0.29 12.49 5.58
CA GLY A 51 0.80 11.53 5.47
C GLY A 51 0.32 10.11 5.21
N VAL A 52 -0.72 9.67 5.93
CA VAL A 52 -1.32 8.34 5.76
C VAL A 52 -1.98 8.20 4.38
N VAL A 53 -2.71 9.22 3.91
CA VAL A 53 -3.34 9.20 2.58
C VAL A 53 -2.28 9.07 1.48
N VAL A 54 -1.22 9.88 1.54
CA VAL A 54 -0.11 9.81 0.56
C VAL A 54 0.57 8.44 0.58
N TYR A 55 0.81 7.90 1.75
CA TYR A 55 1.39 6.58 1.92
C TYR A 55 0.55 5.48 1.26
N VAL A 56 -0.77 5.47 1.50
CA VAL A 56 -1.69 4.50 0.91
C VAL A 56 -1.82 4.68 -0.60
N ASP A 57 -1.81 5.93 -1.09
CA ASP A 57 -1.86 6.24 -2.52
C ASP A 57 -0.65 5.67 -3.27
N ILE A 58 0.56 5.84 -2.73
CA ILE A 58 1.78 5.23 -3.29
C ILE A 58 1.66 3.70 -3.32
N TYR A 59 1.15 3.10 -2.24
CA TYR A 59 0.99 1.65 -2.15
C TYR A 59 0.03 1.13 -3.22
N ILE A 60 -1.19 1.66 -3.29
CA ILE A 60 -2.20 1.27 -4.29
C ILE A 60 -1.72 1.56 -5.71
N GLY A 61 -1.14 2.74 -5.93
CA GLY A 61 -0.62 3.17 -7.23
C GLY A 61 0.46 2.24 -7.77
N SER A 62 1.31 1.67 -6.89
CA SER A 62 2.33 0.70 -7.30
C SER A 62 1.72 -0.60 -7.88
N PHE A 63 0.64 -1.12 -7.29
CA PHE A 63 -0.11 -2.27 -7.82
C PHE A 63 -0.81 -1.90 -9.13
N GLY A 64 -1.44 -0.73 -9.20
CA GLY A 64 -2.08 -0.22 -10.41
C GLY A 64 -1.11 -0.14 -11.59
N MET A 65 0.10 0.38 -11.34
CA MET A 65 1.17 0.43 -12.33
C MET A 65 1.62 -0.96 -12.78
N PHE A 66 1.80 -1.89 -11.86
CA PHE A 66 2.15 -3.26 -12.19
C PHE A 66 1.09 -3.92 -13.09
N TYR A 67 -0.18 -3.88 -12.70
CA TYR A 67 -1.26 -4.47 -13.49
C TYR A 67 -1.47 -3.75 -14.83
N SER A 68 -1.26 -2.44 -14.91
CA SER A 68 -1.27 -1.69 -16.16
C SER A 68 -0.22 -2.18 -17.18
N CYS A 69 0.90 -2.73 -16.70
CA CYS A 69 1.94 -3.31 -17.55
C CYS A 69 1.69 -4.79 -17.92
N VAL A 70 0.86 -5.50 -17.14
CA VAL A 70 0.59 -6.94 -17.33
C VAL A 70 -0.68 -7.18 -18.13
N ARG A 71 -1.72 -6.39 -17.90
CA ARG A 71 -3.04 -6.56 -18.52
C ARG A 71 -3.14 -5.83 -19.86
N ARG A 72 -3.96 -6.39 -20.77
CA ARG A 72 -4.13 -5.83 -22.12
C ARG A 72 -5.10 -4.65 -22.16
N THR A 73 -6.04 -4.56 -21.22
CA THR A 73 -7.06 -3.52 -21.15
C THR A 73 -6.99 -2.75 -19.84
N SER A 74 -7.29 -1.46 -19.86
CA SER A 74 -7.29 -0.60 -18.67
C SER A 74 -8.30 -1.08 -17.61
N VAL A 75 -9.47 -1.55 -18.05
CA VAL A 75 -10.52 -2.08 -17.17
C VAL A 75 -10.05 -3.33 -16.45
N SER A 76 -9.43 -4.29 -17.15
CA SER A 76 -8.88 -5.49 -16.54
C SER A 76 -7.75 -5.19 -15.55
N ALA A 77 -6.93 -4.17 -15.84
CA ALA A 77 -5.89 -3.71 -14.93
C ALA A 77 -6.49 -3.13 -13.64
N ALA A 78 -7.49 -2.25 -13.76
CA ALA A 78 -8.16 -1.65 -12.62
C ALA A 78 -8.85 -2.71 -11.74
N ILE A 79 -9.60 -3.62 -12.33
CA ILE A 79 -10.27 -4.72 -11.61
C ILE A 79 -9.24 -5.59 -10.88
N SER A 80 -8.13 -5.97 -11.55
CA SER A 80 -7.07 -6.77 -10.92
C SER A 80 -6.41 -6.05 -9.75
N THR A 81 -6.21 -4.74 -9.87
CA THR A 81 -5.66 -3.92 -8.78
C THR A 81 -6.60 -3.92 -7.58
N ILE A 82 -7.88 -3.63 -7.80
CA ILE A 82 -8.89 -3.60 -6.74
C ILE A 82 -8.98 -4.95 -6.05
N ILE A 83 -9.12 -6.04 -6.81
CA ILE A 83 -9.23 -7.40 -6.25
C ILE A 83 -8.00 -7.72 -5.40
N THR A 84 -6.79 -7.43 -5.88
CA THR A 84 -5.56 -7.75 -5.15
C THR A 84 -5.44 -6.94 -3.86
N VAL A 85 -5.69 -5.64 -3.91
CA VAL A 85 -5.62 -4.77 -2.72
C VAL A 85 -6.68 -5.16 -1.71
N VAL A 86 -7.93 -5.36 -2.14
CA VAL A 86 -9.03 -5.80 -1.27
C VAL A 86 -8.73 -7.17 -0.66
N ALA A 87 -8.18 -8.12 -1.44
CA ALA A 87 -7.81 -9.43 -0.92
C ALA A 87 -6.72 -9.33 0.16
N ILE A 88 -5.68 -8.52 -0.04
CA ILE A 88 -4.63 -8.31 0.97
C ILE A 88 -5.24 -7.74 2.26
N VAL A 89 -6.08 -6.70 2.13
CA VAL A 89 -6.74 -6.06 3.27
C VAL A 89 -7.63 -7.03 4.02
N LEU A 90 -8.48 -7.78 3.32
CA LEU A 90 -9.42 -8.73 3.94
C LEU A 90 -8.69 -9.89 4.61
N ILE A 91 -7.69 -10.49 3.94
CA ILE A 91 -6.93 -11.62 4.48
C ILE A 91 -6.19 -11.20 5.76
N THR A 92 -5.53 -10.06 5.74
CA THR A 92 -4.78 -9.57 6.91
C THR A 92 -5.71 -9.11 8.03
N TYR A 93 -6.85 -8.51 7.71
CA TYR A 93 -7.84 -8.10 8.70
C TYR A 93 -8.53 -9.30 9.36
N ILE A 94 -9.01 -10.25 8.56
CA ILE A 94 -9.64 -11.48 9.07
C ILE A 94 -8.63 -12.30 9.86
N GLY A 95 -7.41 -12.49 9.33
CA GLY A 95 -6.34 -13.19 10.03
C GLY A 95 -6.01 -12.55 11.38
N GLY A 96 -5.85 -11.23 11.42
CA GLY A 96 -5.65 -10.48 12.65
C GLY A 96 -6.81 -10.63 13.65
N SER A 97 -8.07 -10.57 13.18
CA SER A 97 -9.25 -10.72 14.03
C SER A 97 -9.39 -12.13 14.61
N VAL A 98 -9.08 -13.17 13.83
CA VAL A 98 -9.10 -14.56 14.30
C VAL A 98 -8.01 -14.77 15.36
N LEU A 99 -6.80 -14.28 15.12
CA LEU A 99 -5.69 -14.37 16.10
C LEU A 99 -6.01 -13.57 17.37
N LEU A 100 -6.62 -12.40 17.25
CA LEU A 100 -7.07 -11.60 18.37
C LEU A 100 -8.10 -12.35 19.21
N SER A 101 -9.08 -13.00 18.57
CA SER A 101 -10.06 -13.82 19.29
C SER A 101 -9.42 -15.02 19.98
N ALA A 102 -8.49 -15.69 19.32
CA ALA A 102 -7.74 -16.81 19.91
C ALA A 102 -6.88 -16.37 21.09
N MET A 103 -6.31 -15.16 21.04
CA MET A 103 -5.53 -14.56 22.13
C MET A 103 -6.37 -14.40 23.40
N TYR A 104 -7.62 -13.96 23.29
CA TYR A 104 -8.52 -13.79 24.44
C TYR A 104 -9.12 -15.10 24.96
N MET A 105 -9.07 -16.17 24.16
CA MET A 105 -9.62 -17.49 24.55
C MET A 105 -8.56 -18.43 25.15
N THR A 106 -7.29 -18.03 25.16
CA THR A 106 -6.21 -18.91 25.66
C THR A 106 -5.83 -18.59 27.10
N ASP A 107 -5.68 -19.65 27.92
CA ASP A 107 -5.17 -19.55 29.30
C ASP A 107 -3.63 -19.67 29.34
N SER A 108 -2.99 -20.05 28.26
CA SER A 108 -1.55 -20.22 28.16
C SER A 108 -0.84 -18.91 27.86
N VAL A 109 0.05 -18.47 28.76
CA VAL A 109 0.84 -17.24 28.60
C VAL A 109 1.74 -17.30 27.36
N ASP A 110 2.26 -18.44 26.99
CA ASP A 110 3.14 -18.58 25.82
C ASP A 110 2.35 -18.52 24.52
N MET A 111 1.16 -19.14 24.46
CA MET A 111 0.28 -19.05 23.31
C MET A 111 -0.29 -17.64 23.16
N TYR A 112 -0.61 -16.95 24.25
CA TYR A 112 -1.01 -15.54 24.23
C TYR A 112 0.03 -14.66 23.52
N LYS A 113 1.33 -14.81 23.87
CA LYS A 113 2.43 -14.07 23.20
C LYS A 113 2.54 -14.38 21.71
N VAL A 114 2.33 -15.63 21.31
CA VAL A 114 2.37 -16.05 19.90
C VAL A 114 1.23 -15.41 19.11
N TYR A 115 0.00 -15.48 19.64
CA TYR A 115 -1.16 -14.86 18.98
C TYR A 115 -1.02 -13.34 18.90
N GLN A 116 -0.56 -12.70 19.96
CA GLN A 116 -0.31 -11.26 19.99
C GLN A 116 0.73 -10.84 18.94
N ALA A 117 1.84 -11.58 18.81
CA ALA A 117 2.82 -11.34 17.75
C ALA A 117 2.23 -11.52 16.34
N GLY A 118 1.35 -12.52 16.16
CA GLY A 118 0.64 -12.75 14.91
C GLY A 118 -0.29 -11.59 14.54
N VAL A 119 -1.07 -11.06 15.49
CA VAL A 119 -1.92 -9.89 15.30
C VAL A 119 -1.10 -8.68 14.86
N MET A 120 0.00 -8.40 15.58
CA MET A 120 0.90 -7.30 15.23
C MET A 120 1.46 -7.43 13.82
N THR A 121 1.85 -8.65 13.42
CA THR A 121 2.36 -8.91 12.07
C THR A 121 1.28 -8.68 11.01
N CYS A 122 0.06 -9.17 11.21
CA CYS A 122 -1.06 -8.94 10.29
C CYS A 122 -1.37 -7.44 10.13
N TYR A 123 -1.36 -6.69 11.23
CA TYR A 123 -1.64 -5.26 11.20
C TYR A 123 -0.50 -4.46 10.56
N THR A 124 0.74 -4.91 10.71
CA THR A 124 1.89 -4.28 10.05
C THR A 124 1.84 -4.43 8.52
N ILE A 125 1.35 -5.56 8.02
CA ILE A 125 1.22 -5.83 6.57
C ILE A 125 0.09 -5.02 5.95
N ASN A 126 -0.95 -4.70 6.70
CA ASN A 126 -2.14 -4.03 6.20
C ASN A 126 -1.99 -2.51 6.25
N PRO A 127 -1.84 -1.81 5.10
CA PRO A 127 -1.65 -0.36 5.09
C PRO A 127 -2.88 0.41 5.56
N PHE A 128 -4.08 -0.19 5.49
CA PHE A 128 -5.34 0.47 5.88
C PHE A 128 -5.60 0.43 7.37
N VAL A 129 -4.91 -0.40 8.14
CA VAL A 129 -5.00 -0.42 9.61
C VAL A 129 -4.63 0.95 10.18
N TRP A 130 -3.68 1.66 9.55
CA TRP A 130 -3.27 3.00 9.99
C TRP A 130 -4.35 4.06 9.83
N ILE A 131 -5.15 3.99 8.76
CA ILE A 131 -6.30 4.88 8.58
C ILE A 131 -7.32 4.60 9.69
N TRP A 132 -7.55 3.32 9.97
CA TRP A 132 -8.48 2.90 11.00
C TRP A 132 -8.00 3.27 12.40
N ASP A 133 -6.73 3.01 12.72
CA ASP A 133 -6.13 3.36 14.00
C ASP A 133 -6.09 4.87 14.23
N PHE A 134 -5.74 5.65 13.20
CA PHE A 134 -5.81 7.11 13.22
C PHE A 134 -7.23 7.59 13.55
N ALA A 135 -8.25 7.04 12.91
CA ALA A 135 -9.64 7.38 13.18
C ALA A 135 -10.04 7.01 14.62
N GLN A 136 -9.65 5.83 15.10
CA GLN A 136 -9.96 5.39 16.47
C GLN A 136 -9.25 6.26 17.52
N GLN A 137 -7.99 6.60 17.30
CA GLN A 137 -7.26 7.49 18.22
C GLN A 137 -7.82 8.90 18.21
N THR A 138 -8.15 9.43 17.03
CA THR A 138 -8.59 10.82 16.85
C THR A 138 -9.99 11.06 17.40
N PHE A 139 -10.94 10.14 17.14
CA PHE A 139 -12.34 10.34 17.50
C PHE A 139 -12.76 9.65 18.81
N TYR A 140 -12.07 8.60 19.20
CA TYR A 140 -12.50 7.78 20.35
C TYR A 140 -11.41 7.63 21.42
N ALA A 141 -10.24 8.22 21.24
CA ALA A 141 -9.06 8.07 22.13
C ALA A 141 -8.71 6.60 22.42
N ARG A 142 -8.91 5.73 21.42
CA ARG A 142 -8.64 4.29 21.49
C ARG A 142 -7.65 3.90 20.40
N THR A 143 -6.84 2.89 20.66
CA THR A 143 -6.00 2.24 19.65
C THR A 143 -6.60 0.90 19.26
N VAL A 144 -6.38 0.49 18.00
CA VAL A 144 -6.74 -0.83 17.49
C VAL A 144 -5.70 -1.88 17.90
N LEU A 145 -4.52 -1.42 18.32
CA LEU A 145 -3.43 -2.30 18.72
C LEU A 145 -3.75 -3.03 20.03
N PRO A 146 -3.38 -4.32 20.15
CA PRO A 146 -3.59 -5.07 21.38
C PRO A 146 -2.75 -4.48 22.53
N SER A 147 -3.27 -4.60 23.75
CA SER A 147 -2.58 -4.16 24.97
C SER A 147 -1.22 -4.84 25.12
N LEU A 148 -0.27 -4.16 25.77
CA LEU A 148 1.07 -4.71 26.05
C LEU A 148 1.10 -5.59 27.31
N GLU A 149 -0.02 -5.87 27.93
CA GLU A 149 -0.09 -6.79 29.05
C GLU A 149 0.43 -8.18 28.64
N GLN A 150 1.37 -8.71 29.38
CA GLN A 150 2.03 -10.01 29.12
C GLN A 150 2.75 -10.09 27.76
N ALA A 151 3.07 -8.95 27.13
CA ALA A 151 3.72 -8.89 25.83
C ALA A 151 5.12 -9.53 25.85
N GLY A 152 5.41 -10.31 24.81
CA GLY A 152 6.77 -10.80 24.57
C GLY A 152 7.68 -9.66 24.05
N ARG A 153 9.02 -9.85 24.17
CA ARG A 153 10.01 -8.86 23.72
C ARG A 153 9.80 -8.44 22.26
N TYR A 154 9.42 -9.37 21.38
CA TYR A 154 9.11 -9.09 19.98
C TYR A 154 7.91 -8.14 19.84
N THR A 155 6.83 -8.37 20.58
CA THR A 155 5.61 -7.57 20.52
C THR A 155 5.84 -6.14 21.03
N VAL A 156 6.62 -5.98 22.11
CA VAL A 156 7.00 -4.67 22.64
C VAL A 156 7.79 -3.89 21.58
N PHE A 157 8.82 -4.51 20.99
CA PHE A 157 9.61 -3.89 19.91
C PHE A 157 8.75 -3.51 18.71
N MET A 158 7.87 -4.40 18.27
CA MET A 158 6.95 -4.13 17.15
C MET A 158 5.99 -3.00 17.48
N HIS A 159 5.46 -2.94 18.70
CA HIS A 159 4.54 -1.89 19.11
C HIS A 159 5.19 -0.50 19.12
N GLU A 160 6.42 -0.39 19.63
CA GLU A 160 7.15 0.88 19.67
C GLU A 160 7.50 1.41 18.27
N HIS A 161 7.76 0.51 17.31
CA HIS A 161 8.24 0.87 15.98
C HIS A 161 7.24 0.52 14.86
N ILE A 162 6.01 0.19 15.21
CA ILE A 162 5.04 -0.41 14.26
C ILE A 162 4.78 0.46 13.03
N ILE A 163 4.65 1.77 13.20
CA ILE A 163 4.44 2.70 12.08
C ILE A 163 5.64 2.66 11.13
N LEU A 164 6.84 2.76 11.67
CA LEU A 164 8.08 2.76 10.89
C LEU A 164 8.27 1.44 10.16
N ILE A 165 8.07 0.31 10.84
CA ILE A 165 8.20 -1.03 10.26
C ILE A 165 7.16 -1.25 9.16
N SER A 166 5.90 -0.86 9.40
CA SER A 166 4.82 -0.96 8.42
C SER A 166 5.11 -0.11 7.17
N VAL A 167 5.52 1.14 7.34
CA VAL A 167 5.88 2.01 6.23
C VAL A 167 7.04 1.42 5.43
N ILE A 168 8.12 0.99 6.07
CA ILE A 168 9.27 0.40 5.38
C ILE A 168 8.86 -0.86 4.61
N MET A 169 8.10 -1.75 5.23
CA MET A 169 7.69 -3.02 4.62
C MET A 169 6.75 -2.81 3.44
N ASN A 170 5.73 -1.98 3.59
CA ASN A 170 4.80 -1.70 2.51
C ASN A 170 5.45 -0.88 1.38
N MET A 171 6.39 0.03 1.68
CA MET A 171 7.19 0.72 0.65
C MET A 171 8.15 -0.23 -0.06
N ALA A 172 8.70 -1.23 0.63
CA ALA A 172 9.48 -2.28 -0.02
C ALA A 172 8.63 -3.07 -1.01
N VAL A 173 7.40 -3.49 -0.62
CA VAL A 173 6.44 -4.16 -1.52
C VAL A 173 6.11 -3.27 -2.71
N ALA A 174 5.79 -1.98 -2.50
CA ALA A 174 5.53 -1.02 -3.56
C ALA A 174 6.72 -0.91 -4.53
N SER A 175 7.95 -0.83 -4.00
CA SER A 175 9.19 -0.77 -4.80
C SER A 175 9.39 -2.03 -5.65
N VAL A 176 9.10 -3.21 -5.09
CA VAL A 176 9.14 -4.48 -5.83
C VAL A 176 8.12 -4.47 -6.97
N MET A 177 6.89 -4.05 -6.72
CA MET A 177 5.85 -3.95 -7.75
C MET A 177 6.24 -2.99 -8.89
N LEU A 178 6.81 -1.83 -8.57
CA LEU A 178 7.32 -0.90 -9.58
C LEU A 178 8.50 -1.46 -10.38
N ARG A 179 9.40 -2.20 -9.74
CA ARG A 179 10.50 -2.90 -10.44
C ARG A 179 9.95 -3.98 -11.38
N LEU A 180 9.00 -4.79 -10.95
CA LEU A 180 8.36 -5.81 -11.80
C LEU A 180 7.63 -5.16 -12.99
N ALA A 181 6.94 -4.03 -12.79
CA ALA A 181 6.35 -3.25 -13.86
C ALA A 181 7.40 -2.79 -14.88
N SER A 182 8.54 -2.27 -14.44
CA SER A 182 9.62 -1.81 -15.31
C SER A 182 10.29 -2.95 -16.11
N ILE A 183 10.47 -4.12 -15.48
CA ILE A 183 10.98 -5.32 -16.14
C ILE A 183 10.02 -5.79 -17.24
N LYS A 184 8.72 -5.80 -16.95
CA LYS A 184 7.69 -6.22 -17.92
C LYS A 184 7.64 -5.29 -19.13
N LEU A 185 7.75 -3.98 -18.93
CA LEU A 185 7.85 -3.01 -20.03
C LEU A 185 9.09 -3.26 -20.88
N ARG A 186 10.22 -3.52 -20.26
CA ARG A 186 11.49 -3.81 -20.98
C ARG A 186 11.38 -5.05 -21.84
N SER A 187 10.76 -6.12 -21.36
CA SER A 187 10.55 -7.35 -22.13
C SER A 187 9.62 -7.13 -23.33
N GLY A 188 8.55 -6.35 -23.17
CA GLY A 188 7.65 -5.99 -24.27
C GLY A 188 8.34 -5.20 -25.39
N GLN A 189 9.18 -4.23 -25.04
CA GLN A 189 9.96 -3.46 -26.01
C GLN A 189 10.97 -4.32 -26.78
N ARG A 190 11.59 -5.31 -26.13
CA ARG A 190 12.54 -6.22 -26.75
C ARG A 190 11.87 -7.13 -27.79
N ASN A 191 10.70 -7.68 -27.46
CA ASN A 191 9.93 -8.53 -28.37
C ASN A 191 9.41 -7.75 -29.58
N GLY A 192 8.93 -6.51 -29.40
CA GLY A 192 8.52 -5.65 -30.49
C GLY A 192 9.65 -5.31 -31.49
N LYS A 193 10.88 -5.10 -31.00
CA LYS A 193 12.05 -4.89 -31.87
C LYS A 193 12.44 -6.12 -32.68
N HIS A 194 12.29 -7.33 -32.15
CA HIS A 194 12.56 -8.57 -32.89
C HIS A 194 11.51 -8.82 -33.99
N SER A 195 10.24 -8.57 -33.71
CA SER A 195 9.15 -8.69 -34.69
C SER A 195 9.29 -7.70 -35.82
N GLY A 196 9.59 -6.42 -35.53
CA GLY A 196 9.82 -5.39 -36.54
C GLY A 196 11.02 -5.69 -37.46
N LYS A 197 12.11 -6.26 -36.92
CA LYS A 197 13.27 -6.69 -37.74
C LYS A 197 12.94 -7.85 -38.69
N GLN A 198 12.08 -8.77 -38.25
CA GLN A 198 11.67 -9.91 -39.10
C GLN A 198 10.74 -9.47 -40.25
N LEU A 199 9.85 -8.49 -40.01
CA LEU A 199 8.98 -7.91 -41.05
C LEU A 199 9.79 -7.14 -42.09
N SER A 200 10.71 -6.28 -41.64
CA SER A 200 11.60 -5.52 -42.54
C SER A 200 12.50 -6.43 -43.41
N LYS A 201 12.92 -7.58 -42.88
CA LYS A 201 13.72 -8.53 -43.63
C LYS A 201 12.90 -9.28 -44.72
N LYS A 202 11.63 -9.57 -44.41
CA LYS A 202 10.70 -10.17 -45.39
C LYS A 202 10.31 -9.22 -46.52
N GLU A 203 10.27 -7.90 -46.27
CA GLU A 203 9.96 -6.89 -47.32
C GLU A 203 11.16 -6.64 -48.26
N ILE A 204 12.41 -6.93 -47.81
CA ILE A 204 13.60 -6.76 -48.66
C ILE A 204 13.86 -8.01 -49.51
N ASP A 205 13.32 -9.18 -49.12
CA ASP A 205 13.49 -10.45 -49.83
C ASP A 205 12.35 -10.71 -50.87
N LEU A 206 11.44 -9.74 -51.09
CA LEU A 206 10.38 -9.68 -52.15
C LEU A 206 10.74 -8.65 -53.20
#